data_465f06e5a5e89ed8e6b885913000f409
#
_entry.id   465f06e5a5e89ed8e6b885913000f409
#
_cell.length_a   1.000
_cell.length_b   1.000
_cell.length_c   1.000
_cell.angle_alpha   90.00
_cell.angle_beta   90.00
_cell.angle_gamma   90.00
#
_symmetry.space_group_name_H-M   'P 1'
#
loop_
_entity.id
_entity.type
_entity.pdbx_description
1 polymer ?
#
loop_
_entity_poly.entity_id
_entity_poly.type
_entity_poly.pdbx_seq_one_letter_code
_entity_poly.pdbx_strand_id
1 'polypeptide(L)'
;MNLKKFDWRASLVVACIGLGAAVSAHAQKVKFQTTAGDIVVQLDAAKAPKTVNNFVQYVKDGQYNGTIFHRVIGSFMIQGGGFNPDMSEKPTRPPIPLEAQNGLKNDRGTIAMARTNVPDSATAQFFINVVDNGMLNASGPGNGYAVFGKVIEGMDVVDKIRAVPTTRKPPHADVPVEPVIIKKATLEK
;
A
#
# COMPACT_ATOMS: atom_id res chain seq x y z
N MET A 1 64.35 37.28 39.99
CA MET A 1 63.04 37.75 39.51
C MET A 1 62.72 37.04 38.27
N ASN A 2 61.94 35.89 38.38
CA ASN A 2 61.69 34.95 37.31
C ASN A 2 60.37 35.26 36.64
N LEU A 3 60.38 35.70 35.39
CA LEU A 3 59.21 35.89 34.55
C LEU A 3 58.79 34.53 33.98
N LYS A 4 57.62 34.04 34.38
CA LYS A 4 56.98 32.88 33.80
C LYS A 4 56.39 33.25 32.43
N LYS A 5 56.81 32.55 31.39
CA LYS A 5 56.22 32.64 30.07
C LYS A 5 54.88 31.93 30.09
N PHE A 6 53.86 32.63 29.60
CA PHE A 6 52.49 32.14 29.46
C PHE A 6 52.32 31.57 28.02
N ASP A 7 52.21 30.25 27.91
CA ASP A 7 51.98 29.59 26.63
C ASP A 7 50.48 29.58 26.31
N TRP A 8 50.09 30.32 25.30
CA TRP A 8 48.73 30.33 24.74
C TRP A 8 48.65 29.29 23.62
N ARG A 9 48.21 28.09 23.95
CA ARG A 9 47.80 27.11 22.93
C ARG A 9 46.36 27.36 22.58
N ALA A 10 46.12 27.99 21.43
CA ALA A 10 44.82 28.13 20.83
C ALA A 10 44.30 26.78 20.36
N SER A 11 43.29 26.22 21.04
CA SER A 11 42.57 25.04 20.59
C SER A 11 41.61 25.44 19.48
N LEU A 12 41.93 25.03 18.23
CA LEU A 12 41.02 25.12 17.12
C LEU A 12 39.92 24.04 17.30
N VAL A 13 38.72 24.47 17.67
CA VAL A 13 37.52 23.62 17.61
C VAL A 13 37.03 23.62 16.16
N VAL A 14 37.32 22.56 15.41
CA VAL A 14 36.72 22.31 14.10
C VAL A 14 35.29 21.84 14.32
N ALA A 15 34.33 22.74 14.16
CA ALA A 15 32.92 22.38 14.09
C ALA A 15 32.61 21.71 12.75
N CYS A 16 32.57 20.39 12.72
CA CYS A 16 32.03 19.64 11.59
C CYS A 16 30.53 19.85 11.52
N ILE A 17 30.10 20.82 10.70
CA ILE A 17 28.70 20.97 10.31
C ILE A 17 28.39 19.83 9.35
N GLY A 18 27.84 18.73 9.87
CA GLY A 18 27.29 17.66 9.06
C GLY A 18 26.07 18.19 8.28
N LEU A 19 26.24 18.49 6.98
CA LEU A 19 25.11 18.66 6.07
C LEU A 19 24.41 17.31 5.95
N GLY A 20 23.38 17.10 6.78
CA GLY A 20 22.42 16.02 6.57
C GLY A 20 21.67 16.30 5.28
N ALA A 21 22.04 15.64 4.20
CA ALA A 21 21.23 15.61 2.99
C ALA A 21 19.87 15.01 3.38
N ALA A 22 18.85 15.84 3.52
CA ALA A 22 17.48 15.38 3.59
C ALA A 22 17.17 14.71 2.25
N VAL A 23 17.28 13.38 2.20
CA VAL A 23 16.77 12.60 1.09
C VAL A 23 15.27 12.84 1.09
N SER A 24 14.81 13.69 0.18
CA SER A 24 13.39 13.88 -0.08
C SER A 24 12.86 12.51 -0.53
N ALA A 25 12.23 11.79 0.40
CA ALA A 25 11.56 10.55 0.07
C ALA A 25 10.37 10.90 -0.82
N HIS A 26 10.61 10.95 -2.14
CA HIS A 26 9.50 11.06 -3.08
C HIS A 26 8.57 9.89 -2.81
N ALA A 27 7.33 10.20 -2.43
CA ALA A 27 6.32 9.21 -2.20
C ALA A 27 6.15 8.39 -3.48
N GLN A 28 6.44 7.09 -3.42
CA GLN A 28 6.35 6.19 -4.55
C GLN A 28 4.90 6.13 -5.04
N LYS A 29 4.72 6.14 -6.35
CA LYS A 29 3.41 5.98 -6.99
C LYS A 29 3.36 4.68 -7.75
N VAL A 30 2.19 4.06 -7.76
CA VAL A 30 1.90 2.88 -8.59
C VAL A 30 0.68 3.17 -9.45
N LYS A 31 0.83 2.92 -10.75
CA LYS A 31 -0.25 3.00 -11.71
C LYS A 31 -0.76 1.60 -12.04
N PHE A 32 -2.05 1.38 -11.84
CA PHE A 32 -2.79 0.23 -12.32
C PHE A 32 -3.50 0.60 -13.62
N GLN A 33 -3.13 -0.04 -14.72
CA GLN A 33 -3.88 0.00 -15.98
C GLN A 33 -4.92 -1.11 -15.94
N THR A 34 -6.19 -0.77 -15.84
CA THR A 34 -7.27 -1.77 -15.75
C THR A 34 -8.13 -1.78 -17.01
N THR A 35 -9.04 -2.76 -17.11
CA THR A 35 -10.06 -2.78 -18.16
C THR A 35 -11.12 -1.71 -17.99
N ALA A 36 -11.25 -1.13 -16.79
CA ALA A 36 -12.20 -0.05 -16.48
C ALA A 36 -11.58 1.36 -16.59
N GLY A 37 -10.24 1.45 -16.73
CA GLY A 37 -9.45 2.69 -16.77
C GLY A 37 -8.23 2.62 -15.86
N ASP A 38 -7.51 3.73 -15.75
CA ASP A 38 -6.29 3.82 -14.97
C ASP A 38 -6.57 4.31 -13.55
N ILE A 39 -5.84 3.75 -12.57
CA ILE A 39 -5.88 4.16 -11.16
C ILE A 39 -4.45 4.40 -10.71
N VAL A 40 -4.16 5.58 -10.14
CA VAL A 40 -2.84 5.88 -9.57
C VAL A 40 -2.96 5.96 -8.06
N VAL A 41 -2.10 5.20 -7.36
CA VAL A 41 -2.01 5.21 -5.90
C VAL A 41 -0.67 5.79 -5.47
N GLN A 42 -0.70 6.66 -4.47
CA GLN A 42 0.47 7.15 -3.77
C GLN A 42 0.69 6.32 -2.52
N LEU A 43 1.90 5.77 -2.36
CA LEU A 43 2.28 4.90 -1.25
C LEU A 43 2.88 5.71 -0.09
N ASP A 44 2.62 5.30 1.15
CA ASP A 44 3.14 5.92 2.36
C ASP A 44 4.14 4.99 3.07
N ALA A 45 5.37 4.99 2.57
CA ALA A 45 6.46 4.18 3.15
C ALA A 45 6.90 4.67 4.54
N ALA A 46 6.61 5.92 4.90
CA ALA A 46 6.93 6.42 6.24
C ALA A 46 6.00 5.81 7.31
N LYS A 47 4.74 5.54 6.95
CA LYS A 47 3.72 4.97 7.85
C LYS A 47 3.63 3.45 7.79
N ALA A 48 3.92 2.84 6.63
CA ALA A 48 3.79 1.40 6.41
C ALA A 48 4.99 0.84 5.62
N PRO A 49 6.23 0.93 6.15
CA PRO A 49 7.43 0.61 5.40
C PRO A 49 7.51 -0.85 4.93
N LYS A 50 7.12 -1.81 5.76
CA LYS A 50 7.14 -3.24 5.40
C LYS A 50 6.08 -3.57 4.36
N THR A 51 4.88 -3.01 4.54
CA THR A 51 3.75 -3.18 3.63
C THR A 51 4.05 -2.58 2.26
N VAL A 52 4.56 -1.35 2.22
CA VAL A 52 4.94 -0.68 0.97
C VAL A 52 6.06 -1.44 0.27
N ASN A 53 7.11 -1.87 0.99
CA ASN A 53 8.19 -2.64 0.38
C ASN A 53 7.68 -3.96 -0.24
N ASN A 54 6.84 -4.71 0.49
CA ASN A 54 6.21 -5.93 -0.01
C ASN A 54 5.38 -5.68 -1.28
N PHE A 55 4.51 -4.67 -1.23
CA PHE A 55 3.65 -4.30 -2.37
C PHE A 55 4.47 -3.88 -3.60
N VAL A 56 5.50 -3.06 -3.41
CA VAL A 56 6.42 -2.62 -4.48
C VAL A 56 7.17 -3.81 -5.11
N GLN A 57 7.56 -4.80 -4.32
CA GLN A 57 8.18 -6.01 -4.86
C GLN A 57 7.21 -6.78 -5.75
N TYR A 58 5.95 -6.97 -5.33
CA TYR A 58 4.93 -7.60 -6.18
C TYR A 58 4.66 -6.81 -7.47
N VAL A 59 4.69 -5.47 -7.42
CA VAL A 59 4.59 -4.63 -8.63
C VAL A 59 5.77 -4.88 -9.57
N LYS A 60 7.01 -4.89 -9.04
CA LYS A 60 8.24 -5.12 -9.82
C LYS A 60 8.28 -6.52 -10.44
N ASP A 61 7.81 -7.52 -9.71
CA ASP A 61 7.76 -8.91 -10.16
C ASP A 61 6.61 -9.16 -11.17
N GLY A 62 5.77 -8.15 -11.43
CA GLY A 62 4.62 -8.27 -12.34
C GLY A 62 3.48 -9.13 -11.79
N GLN A 63 3.46 -9.39 -10.47
CA GLN A 63 2.46 -10.22 -9.81
C GLN A 63 1.03 -9.79 -10.12
N TYR A 64 0.78 -8.48 -10.14
CA TYR A 64 -0.55 -7.93 -10.35
C TYR A 64 -1.01 -7.97 -11.81
N ASN A 65 -0.10 -8.16 -12.76
CA ASN A 65 -0.45 -8.20 -14.18
C ASN A 65 -1.33 -9.41 -14.50
N GLY A 66 -2.48 -9.17 -15.11
CA GLY A 66 -3.48 -10.17 -15.43
C GLY A 66 -4.37 -10.58 -14.27
N THR A 67 -4.16 -10.08 -13.05
CA THR A 67 -5.07 -10.34 -11.91
C THR A 67 -6.35 -9.51 -12.02
N ILE A 68 -7.37 -9.93 -11.26
CA ILE A 68 -8.69 -9.28 -11.25
C ILE A 68 -9.02 -8.64 -9.91
N PHE A 69 -9.96 -7.72 -9.93
CA PHE A 69 -10.75 -7.39 -8.74
C PHE A 69 -11.78 -8.48 -8.55
N HIS A 70 -11.45 -9.48 -7.72
CA HIS A 70 -12.23 -10.70 -7.53
C HIS A 70 -13.36 -10.56 -6.51
N ARG A 71 -13.38 -9.49 -5.72
CA ARG A 71 -14.44 -9.20 -4.74
C ARG A 71 -14.77 -7.72 -4.76
N VAL A 72 -16.01 -7.39 -5.10
CA VAL A 72 -16.49 -6.01 -5.24
C VAL A 72 -17.78 -5.86 -4.45
N ILE A 73 -17.74 -5.03 -3.40
CA ILE A 73 -18.90 -4.66 -2.60
C ILE A 73 -19.06 -3.14 -2.68
N GLY A 74 -20.04 -2.68 -3.44
CA GLY A 74 -20.21 -1.27 -3.82
C GLY A 74 -20.39 -0.28 -2.67
N SER A 75 -20.80 -0.75 -1.49
CA SER A 75 -20.93 0.03 -0.26
C SER A 75 -19.81 -0.20 0.75
N PHE A 76 -18.68 -0.84 0.32
CA PHE A 76 -17.60 -1.22 1.23
C PHE A 76 -16.22 -1.03 0.58
N MET A 77 -15.78 -1.95 -0.30
CA MET A 77 -14.46 -1.93 -0.90
C MET A 77 -14.42 -2.72 -2.21
N ILE A 78 -13.35 -2.52 -2.99
CA ILE A 78 -12.98 -3.38 -4.12
C ILE A 78 -11.66 -4.07 -3.79
N GLN A 79 -11.62 -5.42 -3.85
CA GLN A 79 -10.45 -6.23 -3.48
C GLN A 79 -9.91 -6.97 -4.69
N GLY A 80 -8.58 -6.96 -4.85
CA GLY A 80 -7.90 -7.58 -5.98
C GLY A 80 -6.49 -8.04 -5.69
N GLY A 81 -5.77 -8.43 -6.76
CA GLY A 81 -4.34 -8.74 -6.73
C GLY A 81 -3.97 -10.17 -6.36
N GLY A 82 -4.94 -11.08 -6.14
CA GLY A 82 -4.66 -12.46 -5.75
C GLY A 82 -5.05 -13.50 -6.80
N PHE A 83 -6.01 -13.20 -7.66
CA PHE A 83 -6.64 -14.20 -8.54
C PHE A 83 -6.53 -13.83 -10.02
N ASN A 84 -6.41 -14.85 -10.86
CA ASN A 84 -6.56 -14.78 -12.31
C ASN A 84 -8.06 -14.72 -12.70
N PRO A 85 -8.40 -14.37 -13.96
CA PRO A 85 -9.79 -14.34 -14.43
C PRO A 85 -10.56 -15.65 -14.29
N ASP A 86 -9.87 -16.79 -14.31
CA ASP A 86 -10.42 -18.13 -14.08
C ASP A 86 -10.62 -18.48 -12.60
N MET A 87 -10.35 -17.53 -11.68
CA MET A 87 -10.37 -17.67 -10.22
C MET A 87 -9.29 -18.59 -9.66
N SER A 88 -8.26 -18.95 -10.41
CA SER A 88 -7.06 -19.57 -9.87
C SER A 88 -6.25 -18.55 -9.07
N GLU A 89 -5.78 -18.94 -7.87
CA GLU A 89 -4.96 -18.07 -7.02
C GLU A 89 -3.51 -18.06 -7.51
N LYS A 90 -2.92 -16.86 -7.58
CA LYS A 90 -1.49 -16.73 -7.88
C LYS A 90 -0.63 -17.07 -6.66
N PRO A 91 0.51 -17.76 -6.85
CA PRO A 91 1.45 -18.02 -5.75
C PRO A 91 1.94 -16.71 -5.13
N THR A 92 2.17 -16.72 -3.82
CA THR A 92 2.59 -15.56 -3.06
C THR A 92 3.92 -15.78 -2.36
N ARG A 93 4.56 -14.70 -1.97
CA ARG A 93 5.70 -14.67 -1.05
C ARG A 93 5.22 -14.98 0.37
N PRO A 94 6.13 -15.25 1.32
CA PRO A 94 5.77 -15.33 2.74
C PRO A 94 5.02 -14.09 3.22
N PRO A 95 4.12 -14.24 4.20
CA PRO A 95 3.34 -13.14 4.73
C PRO A 95 4.21 -12.12 5.48
N ILE A 96 3.66 -10.93 5.68
CA ILE A 96 4.32 -9.81 6.35
C ILE A 96 3.64 -9.47 7.68
N PRO A 97 4.38 -8.86 8.64
CA PRO A 97 3.81 -8.34 9.86
C PRO A 97 2.76 -7.26 9.61
N LEU A 98 1.75 -7.21 10.47
CA LEU A 98 0.67 -6.25 10.41
C LEU A 98 1.14 -4.84 10.83
N GLU A 99 0.94 -3.85 9.97
CA GLU A 99 1.24 -2.43 10.24
C GLU A 99 -0.05 -1.59 10.38
N ALA A 100 -1.15 -2.15 10.93
CA ALA A 100 -2.43 -1.44 11.02
C ALA A 100 -2.44 -0.30 12.05
N GLN A 101 -1.52 -0.31 13.06
CA GLN A 101 -1.42 0.72 14.08
C GLN A 101 -0.55 1.93 13.64
N ASN A 102 -0.50 2.22 12.36
CA ASN A 102 0.35 3.27 11.78
C ASN A 102 -0.30 4.67 11.77
N GLY A 103 -1.51 4.80 12.32
CA GLY A 103 -2.27 6.05 12.40
C GLY A 103 -3.04 6.42 11.13
N LEU A 104 -2.93 5.63 10.05
CA LEU A 104 -3.75 5.80 8.85
C LEU A 104 -5.12 5.13 9.04
N LYS A 105 -6.15 5.72 8.44
CA LYS A 105 -7.53 5.24 8.53
C LYS A 105 -7.98 4.62 7.21
N ASN A 106 -8.91 3.68 7.30
CA ASN A 106 -9.58 3.08 6.15
C ASN A 106 -10.70 4.00 5.60
N ASP A 107 -10.33 5.23 5.28
CA ASP A 107 -11.23 6.22 4.68
C ASP A 107 -11.37 5.96 3.17
N ARG A 108 -12.43 6.50 2.54
CA ARG A 108 -12.65 6.39 1.10
C ARG A 108 -11.39 6.80 0.31
N GLY A 109 -11.04 5.98 -0.67
CA GLY A 109 -9.88 6.18 -1.55
C GLY A 109 -8.56 5.66 -0.97
N THR A 110 -8.50 5.17 0.26
CA THR A 110 -7.29 4.54 0.78
C THR A 110 -7.14 3.12 0.27
N ILE A 111 -5.88 2.68 0.13
CA ILE A 111 -5.50 1.30 -0.21
C ILE A 111 -4.93 0.61 1.02
N ALA A 112 -5.40 -0.61 1.30
CA ALA A 112 -4.98 -1.41 2.45
C ALA A 112 -4.73 -2.87 2.07
N MET A 113 -3.91 -3.58 2.87
CA MET A 113 -3.66 -5.01 2.65
C MET A 113 -4.81 -5.86 3.14
N ALA A 114 -5.27 -6.77 2.29
CA ALA A 114 -6.14 -7.86 2.70
C ALA A 114 -5.33 -8.90 3.50
N ARG A 115 -5.99 -9.55 4.44
CA ARG A 115 -5.43 -10.61 5.27
C ARG A 115 -6.49 -11.60 5.72
N THR A 116 -6.09 -12.74 6.25
CA THR A 116 -6.95 -13.67 6.94
C THR A 116 -7.26 -13.20 8.38
N ASN A 117 -7.88 -14.02 9.19
CA ASN A 117 -8.08 -13.72 10.61
C ASN A 117 -6.77 -13.67 11.41
N VAL A 118 -5.69 -14.24 10.88
CA VAL A 118 -4.33 -14.14 11.47
C VAL A 118 -3.76 -12.76 11.18
N PRO A 119 -3.30 -11.99 12.18
CA PRO A 119 -2.80 -10.63 11.98
C PRO A 119 -1.69 -10.53 10.94
N ASP A 120 -0.65 -11.35 11.08
CA ASP A 120 0.55 -11.34 10.24
C ASP A 120 0.39 -12.31 9.04
N SER A 121 -0.72 -12.21 8.31
CA SER A 121 -1.03 -13.11 7.19
C SER A 121 -1.18 -12.41 5.84
N ALA A 122 -0.96 -11.09 5.78
CA ALA A 122 -1.03 -10.35 4.53
C ALA A 122 0.09 -10.77 3.57
N THR A 123 -0.27 -10.99 2.30
CA THR A 123 0.68 -11.37 1.24
C THR A 123 0.60 -10.39 0.06
N ALA A 124 -0.15 -10.70 -0.99
CA ALA A 124 -0.27 -9.91 -2.22
C ALA A 124 -1.59 -9.13 -2.33
N GLN A 125 -2.68 -9.68 -1.79
CA GLN A 125 -4.01 -9.11 -1.98
C GLN A 125 -4.17 -7.76 -1.27
N PHE A 126 -4.82 -6.83 -1.94
CA PHE A 126 -5.12 -5.49 -1.43
C PHE A 126 -6.59 -5.14 -1.69
N PHE A 127 -7.06 -4.11 -1.02
CA PHE A 127 -8.36 -3.51 -1.33
C PHE A 127 -8.29 -1.98 -1.34
N ILE A 128 -9.20 -1.36 -2.10
CA ILE A 128 -9.41 0.09 -2.11
C ILE A 128 -10.76 0.36 -1.46
N ASN A 129 -10.77 1.20 -0.45
CA ASN A 129 -11.98 1.62 0.25
C ASN A 129 -12.83 2.52 -0.64
N VAL A 130 -14.10 2.18 -0.86
CA VAL A 130 -15.01 3.00 -1.68
C VAL A 130 -15.94 3.88 -0.85
N VAL A 131 -15.91 3.69 0.47
CA VAL A 131 -16.53 4.51 1.52
C VAL A 131 -15.59 4.57 2.72
N ASP A 132 -15.92 5.37 3.73
CA ASP A 132 -15.20 5.38 5.01
C ASP A 132 -15.55 4.12 5.81
N ASN A 133 -14.56 3.27 6.04
CA ASN A 133 -14.70 1.96 6.70
C ASN A 133 -14.04 1.98 8.07
N GLY A 134 -14.52 2.82 8.99
CA GLY A 134 -13.96 2.98 10.33
C GLY A 134 -13.84 1.69 11.12
N MET A 135 -14.69 0.68 10.85
CA MET A 135 -14.64 -0.64 11.44
C MET A 135 -13.39 -1.46 11.08
N LEU A 136 -12.68 -1.07 10.01
CA LEU A 136 -11.43 -1.70 9.58
C LEU A 136 -10.19 -1.06 10.22
N ASN A 137 -10.36 0.03 10.94
CA ASN A 137 -9.26 0.70 11.64
C ASN A 137 -8.76 -0.14 12.81
N ALA A 138 -7.48 -0.02 13.11
CA ALA A 138 -6.93 -0.67 14.28
C ALA A 138 -7.49 -0.05 15.56
N SER A 139 -8.07 -0.88 16.43
CA SER A 139 -8.55 -0.50 17.77
C SER A 139 -7.65 -1.06 18.87
N GLY A 140 -6.60 -1.80 18.52
CA GLY A 140 -5.63 -2.41 19.42
C GLY A 140 -4.65 -3.32 18.68
N PRO A 141 -3.70 -3.95 19.41
CA PRO A 141 -2.74 -4.87 18.81
C PRO A 141 -3.41 -6.05 18.10
N GLY A 142 -2.88 -6.40 16.93
CA GLY A 142 -3.32 -7.58 16.18
C GLY A 142 -4.64 -7.44 15.43
N ASN A 143 -5.29 -6.26 15.45
CA ASN A 143 -6.52 -6.05 14.68
C ASN A 143 -6.39 -4.91 13.66
N GLY A 144 -7.45 -4.70 12.86
CA GLY A 144 -7.48 -3.73 11.77
C GLY A 144 -6.77 -4.20 10.52
N TYR A 145 -6.72 -3.31 9.53
CA TYR A 145 -6.12 -3.53 8.21
C TYR A 145 -5.12 -2.42 7.93
N ALA A 146 -3.92 -2.80 7.47
CA ALA A 146 -2.83 -1.87 7.26
C ALA A 146 -3.08 -1.02 6.01
N VAL A 147 -3.51 0.22 6.20
CA VAL A 147 -3.51 1.24 5.15
C VAL A 147 -2.07 1.62 4.84
N PHE A 148 -1.72 1.65 3.55
CA PHE A 148 -0.35 1.92 3.11
C PHE A 148 -0.25 2.94 1.97
N GLY A 149 -1.38 3.57 1.62
CA GLY A 149 -1.43 4.59 0.57
C GLY A 149 -2.84 5.05 0.27
N LYS A 150 -2.96 5.84 -0.77
CA LYS A 150 -4.25 6.38 -1.24
C LYS A 150 -4.27 6.56 -2.75
N VAL A 151 -5.45 6.46 -3.33
CA VAL A 151 -5.71 6.83 -4.73
C VAL A 151 -5.55 8.35 -4.86
N ILE A 152 -4.74 8.78 -5.82
CA ILE A 152 -4.53 10.19 -6.17
C ILE A 152 -5.11 10.54 -7.54
N GLU A 153 -5.30 9.54 -8.41
CA GLU A 153 -5.95 9.69 -9.71
C GLU A 153 -6.81 8.44 -10.00
N GLY A 154 -7.94 8.61 -10.67
CA GLY A 154 -8.80 7.50 -11.08
C GLY A 154 -9.82 7.05 -10.03
N MET A 155 -10.22 7.91 -9.07
CA MET A 155 -11.35 7.58 -8.17
C MET A 155 -12.67 7.37 -8.91
N ASP A 156 -12.89 8.03 -10.05
CA ASP A 156 -14.02 7.78 -10.95
C ASP A 156 -13.98 6.37 -11.56
N VAL A 157 -12.77 5.84 -11.83
CA VAL A 157 -12.56 4.45 -12.26
C VAL A 157 -12.86 3.47 -11.13
N VAL A 158 -12.44 3.77 -9.90
CA VAL A 158 -12.81 3.00 -8.70
C VAL A 158 -14.33 2.98 -8.52
N ASP A 159 -15.02 4.12 -8.76
CA ASP A 159 -16.48 4.18 -8.70
C ASP A 159 -17.17 3.41 -9.83
N LYS A 160 -16.58 3.35 -11.02
CA LYS A 160 -17.06 2.46 -12.09
C LYS A 160 -16.93 0.99 -11.68
N ILE A 161 -15.80 0.60 -11.09
CA ILE A 161 -15.56 -0.78 -10.65
C ILE A 161 -16.54 -1.16 -9.54
N ARG A 162 -16.74 -0.33 -8.51
CA ARG A 162 -17.67 -0.67 -7.42
C ARG A 162 -19.14 -0.81 -7.85
N ALA A 163 -19.50 -0.31 -9.03
CA ALA A 163 -20.85 -0.34 -9.57
C ALA A 163 -21.11 -1.53 -10.51
N VAL A 164 -20.10 -2.36 -10.82
CA VAL A 164 -20.29 -3.50 -11.71
C VAL A 164 -21.21 -4.56 -11.10
N PRO A 165 -22.02 -5.25 -11.89
CA PRO A 165 -22.81 -6.39 -11.44
C PRO A 165 -21.91 -7.50 -10.88
N THR A 166 -22.28 -8.07 -9.74
CA THR A 166 -21.55 -9.17 -9.09
C THR A 166 -22.38 -10.43 -8.99
N THR A 167 -21.73 -11.56 -8.86
CA THR A 167 -22.32 -12.88 -8.73
C THR A 167 -21.54 -13.74 -7.73
N ARG A 168 -22.07 -14.93 -7.45
CA ARG A 168 -21.37 -15.95 -6.65
C ARG A 168 -20.62 -16.89 -7.59
N LYS A 169 -19.33 -17.12 -7.32
CA LYS A 169 -18.50 -18.19 -7.90
C LYS A 169 -17.91 -18.98 -6.73
N PRO A 170 -18.59 -20.01 -6.23
CA PRO A 170 -18.18 -20.73 -5.02
C PRO A 170 -16.70 -21.14 -5.03
N PRO A 171 -15.97 -20.95 -3.91
CA PRO A 171 -16.44 -20.48 -2.61
C PRO A 171 -16.59 -18.95 -2.48
N HIS A 172 -16.31 -18.19 -3.55
CA HIS A 172 -16.29 -16.72 -3.53
C HIS A 172 -17.70 -16.12 -3.75
N ALA A 173 -17.95 -15.01 -3.04
CA ALA A 173 -19.10 -14.14 -3.24
C ALA A 173 -18.64 -12.77 -3.78
N ASP A 174 -19.60 -11.97 -4.29
CA ASP A 174 -19.36 -10.62 -4.77
C ASP A 174 -18.30 -10.51 -5.88
N VAL A 175 -18.21 -11.54 -6.72
CA VAL A 175 -17.30 -11.61 -7.88
C VAL A 175 -17.93 -10.85 -9.05
N PRO A 176 -17.24 -9.90 -9.69
CA PRO A 176 -17.74 -9.26 -10.91
C PRO A 176 -18.16 -10.29 -11.99
N VAL A 177 -19.34 -10.11 -12.57
CA VAL A 177 -19.84 -10.97 -13.67
C VAL A 177 -18.85 -10.93 -14.82
N GLU A 178 -18.49 -9.72 -15.27
CA GLU A 178 -17.41 -9.49 -16.22
C GLU A 178 -16.13 -9.13 -15.45
N PRO A 179 -15.03 -9.88 -15.64
CA PRO A 179 -13.80 -9.65 -14.90
C PRO A 179 -13.22 -8.25 -15.13
N VAL A 180 -13.00 -7.52 -14.06
CA VAL A 180 -12.22 -6.28 -14.10
C VAL A 180 -10.74 -6.63 -13.90
N ILE A 181 -9.96 -6.55 -14.97
CA ILE A 181 -8.58 -7.03 -15.04
C ILE A 181 -7.60 -5.88 -14.83
N ILE A 182 -6.60 -6.08 -13.98
CA ILE A 182 -5.40 -5.26 -13.90
C ILE A 182 -4.47 -5.72 -15.04
N LYS A 183 -4.49 -5.02 -16.17
CA LYS A 183 -3.64 -5.32 -17.32
C LYS A 183 -2.16 -5.20 -16.99
N LYS A 184 -1.83 -4.15 -16.24
CA LYS A 184 -0.46 -3.85 -15.83
C LYS A 184 -0.42 -3.00 -14.56
N ALA A 185 0.53 -3.28 -13.66
CA ALA A 185 0.87 -2.42 -12.54
C ALA A 185 2.33 -1.96 -12.69
N THR A 186 2.58 -0.65 -12.59
CA THR A 186 3.91 -0.06 -12.77
C THR A 186 4.21 0.98 -11.70
N LEU A 187 5.48 1.03 -11.27
CA LEU A 187 5.98 2.16 -10.50
C LEU A 187 6.10 3.37 -11.41
N GLU A 188 5.59 4.51 -10.96
CA GLU A 188 5.80 5.80 -11.62
C GLU A 188 6.97 6.54 -10.96
N LYS A 189 7.67 7.33 -11.78
CA LYS A 189 8.81 8.16 -11.35
C LYS A 189 8.34 9.46 -10.73
#